data_a12dd365611b09ce27fbcec8356f3c39
#
_entry.id   a12dd365611b09ce27fbcec8356f3c39
#
_cell.length_a   1.000
_cell.length_b   1.000
_cell.length_c   1.000
_cell.angle_alpha   90.00
_cell.angle_beta   90.00
_cell.angle_gamma   90.00
#
_symmetry.space_group_name_H-M   'P 1'
#
loop_
_entity.id
_entity.type
_entity.pdbx_description
1 polymer ?
#
loop_
_entity_poly.entity_id
_entity_poly.type
_entity_poly.pdbx_seq_one_letter_code
_entity_poly.pdbx_strand_id
1 'polypeptide(L)'
;MPKIIQIDDSLRLVPYFLADHRDAALSWYQDVDLVELVDGIRIPYSLEKLNAMYSYLEEHGDLFWIEFREKGEWLPIGDVALSQENLPIVIGNPTYQHQGIGRKVLKTLIDLARQRGWKELKVQEIYDFNYASRRCFESLGFVESGSTEKGKSLLLKLDSY
;
A
#
# COMPACT_ATOMS: atom_id res chain seq x y z
N MET A 1 5.76 -13.45 13.14
CA MET A 1 5.56 -12.02 13.42
C MET A 1 6.27 -11.18 12.36
N PRO A 2 5.59 -10.19 11.78
CA PRO A 2 6.27 -9.27 10.88
C PRO A 2 7.34 -8.49 11.62
N LYS A 3 8.40 -8.16 10.92
CA LYS A 3 9.51 -7.33 11.45
C LYS A 3 9.78 -6.19 10.50
N ILE A 4 10.63 -5.26 10.94
CA ILE A 4 11.05 -4.15 10.08
C ILE A 4 11.77 -4.74 8.86
N ILE A 5 11.38 -4.28 7.68
CA ILE A 5 11.97 -4.70 6.41
C ILE A 5 12.70 -3.50 5.81
N GLN A 6 14.03 -3.57 5.79
CA GLN A 6 14.84 -2.52 5.17
C GLN A 6 14.86 -2.76 3.66
N ILE A 7 14.41 -1.77 2.88
CA ILE A 7 14.36 -1.89 1.42
C ILE A 7 15.65 -1.33 0.81
N ASP A 8 16.03 -0.12 1.23
CA ASP A 8 17.31 0.50 0.86
C ASP A 8 17.73 1.45 1.99
N ASP A 9 18.76 2.25 1.77
CA ASP A 9 19.28 3.14 2.83
C ASP A 9 18.26 4.16 3.32
N SER A 10 17.27 4.49 2.51
CA SER A 10 16.30 5.55 2.80
C SER A 10 14.86 5.06 2.93
N LEU A 11 14.60 3.78 2.70
CA LEU A 11 13.22 3.28 2.65
C LEU A 11 13.10 1.99 3.44
N ARG A 12 12.09 1.92 4.31
CA ARG A 12 11.80 0.71 5.09
C ARG A 12 10.31 0.56 5.38
N LEU A 13 9.94 -0.66 5.73
CA LEU A 13 8.60 -0.99 6.18
C LEU A 13 8.64 -1.32 7.67
N VAL A 14 7.79 -0.66 8.45
CA VAL A 14 7.70 -0.87 9.89
C VAL A 14 6.33 -1.48 10.21
N PRO A 15 6.27 -2.64 10.87
CA PRO A 15 4.98 -3.20 11.27
C PRO A 15 4.14 -2.18 12.02
N TYR A 16 2.87 -2.11 11.68
CA TYR A 16 1.94 -1.12 12.22
C TYR A 16 1.96 -1.06 13.76
N PHE A 17 2.05 -2.23 14.40
CA PHE A 17 2.01 -2.32 15.87
C PHE A 17 3.29 -1.81 16.55
N LEU A 18 4.39 -1.58 15.81
CA LEU A 18 5.66 -1.11 16.37
C LEU A 18 5.77 0.41 16.45
N ALA A 19 4.90 1.14 15.80
CA ALA A 19 4.93 2.61 15.81
C ALA A 19 3.53 3.17 15.63
N ASP A 20 3.26 4.33 16.21
CA ASP A 20 1.99 5.01 16.04
C ASP A 20 2.19 6.29 15.22
N HIS A 21 1.86 6.20 13.94
CA HIS A 21 1.92 7.34 13.02
C HIS A 21 0.54 7.81 12.59
N ARG A 22 -0.50 7.56 13.41
CA ARG A 22 -1.87 7.91 13.03
C ARG A 22 -2.10 9.40 12.88
N ASP A 23 -1.36 10.24 13.62
CA ASP A 23 -1.47 11.70 13.47
C ASP A 23 -1.06 12.14 12.06
N ALA A 24 0.07 11.64 11.58
CA ALA A 24 0.51 11.92 10.20
C ALA A 24 -0.48 11.32 9.18
N ALA A 25 -0.88 10.07 9.42
CA ALA A 25 -1.79 9.37 8.52
C ALA A 25 -3.15 10.09 8.40
N LEU A 26 -3.68 10.62 9.49
CA LEU A 26 -4.94 11.33 9.43
C LEU A 26 -4.87 12.51 8.45
N SER A 27 -3.74 13.22 8.43
CA SER A 27 -3.57 14.33 7.49
C SER A 27 -3.58 13.85 6.03
N TRP A 28 -3.03 12.66 5.75
CA TRP A 28 -3.06 12.10 4.38
C TRP A 28 -4.49 11.83 3.93
N TYR A 29 -5.29 11.22 4.80
CA TYR A 29 -6.65 10.80 4.49
C TYR A 29 -7.68 11.91 4.63
N GLN A 30 -7.24 13.14 4.93
CA GLN A 30 -8.07 14.33 4.84
C GLN A 30 -7.92 15.07 3.50
N ASP A 31 -6.93 14.68 2.70
CA ASP A 31 -6.81 15.14 1.33
C ASP A 31 -7.84 14.39 0.48
N VAL A 32 -8.88 15.11 0.04
CA VAL A 32 -9.99 14.49 -0.69
C VAL A 32 -9.59 13.95 -2.06
N ASP A 33 -8.52 14.47 -2.67
CA ASP A 33 -8.00 13.93 -3.92
C ASP A 33 -7.40 12.55 -3.68
N LEU A 34 -6.66 12.39 -2.60
CA LEU A 34 -6.13 11.08 -2.21
C LEU A 34 -7.24 10.10 -1.87
N VAL A 35 -8.23 10.54 -1.09
CA VAL A 35 -9.36 9.70 -0.68
C VAL A 35 -10.14 9.22 -1.91
N GLU A 36 -10.30 10.06 -2.91
CA GLU A 36 -10.96 9.65 -4.15
C GLU A 36 -10.21 8.52 -4.86
N LEU A 37 -8.88 8.58 -4.86
CA LEU A 37 -8.06 7.51 -5.46
C LEU A 37 -8.18 6.20 -4.68
N VAL A 38 -8.39 6.26 -3.37
CA VAL A 38 -8.47 5.10 -2.49
C VAL A 38 -9.88 4.52 -2.41
N ASP A 39 -10.88 5.38 -2.23
CA ASP A 39 -12.26 4.98 -1.94
C ASP A 39 -13.26 5.28 -3.06
N GLY A 40 -12.87 6.06 -4.05
CA GLY A 40 -13.75 6.48 -5.12
C GLY A 40 -14.72 7.60 -4.75
N ILE A 41 -14.61 8.16 -3.55
CA ILE A 41 -15.44 9.27 -3.06
C ILE A 41 -14.56 10.35 -2.44
N ARG A 42 -15.09 11.56 -2.30
CA ARG A 42 -14.33 12.72 -1.83
C ARG A 42 -14.72 13.13 -0.43
N ILE A 43 -14.78 12.18 0.49
CA ILE A 43 -15.14 12.42 1.89
C ILE A 43 -13.90 12.19 2.75
N PRO A 44 -13.38 13.22 3.45
CA PRO A 44 -12.19 13.04 4.28
C PRO A 44 -12.47 12.07 5.43
N TYR A 45 -11.42 11.34 5.83
CA TYR A 45 -11.53 10.40 6.94
C TYR A 45 -11.60 11.14 8.27
N SER A 46 -12.46 10.67 9.16
CA SER A 46 -12.36 10.97 10.59
C SER A 46 -11.30 10.05 11.22
N LEU A 47 -10.86 10.37 12.43
CA LEU A 47 -9.98 9.49 13.18
C LEU A 47 -10.64 8.12 13.41
N GLU A 48 -11.93 8.11 13.68
CA GLU A 48 -12.70 6.88 13.87
C GLU A 48 -12.64 5.99 12.62
N LYS A 49 -12.86 6.57 11.45
CA LYS A 49 -12.79 5.84 10.19
C LYS A 49 -11.37 5.34 9.89
N LEU A 50 -10.36 6.17 10.17
CA LEU A 50 -8.96 5.79 10.01
C LEU A 50 -8.63 4.57 10.87
N ASN A 51 -9.01 4.60 12.14
CA ASN A 51 -8.77 3.50 13.06
C ASN A 51 -9.49 2.21 12.61
N ALA A 52 -10.72 2.34 12.13
CA ALA A 52 -11.48 1.20 11.63
C ALA A 52 -10.80 0.57 10.40
N MET A 53 -10.29 1.39 9.49
CA MET A 53 -9.57 0.91 8.32
C MET A 53 -8.30 0.14 8.72
N TYR A 54 -7.49 0.70 9.60
CA TYR A 54 -6.26 0.04 10.03
C TYR A 54 -6.53 -1.24 10.81
N SER A 55 -7.56 -1.27 11.65
CA SER A 55 -7.95 -2.50 12.35
C SER A 55 -8.34 -3.60 11.38
N TYR A 56 -9.11 -3.26 10.34
CA TYR A 56 -9.48 -4.20 9.29
C TYR A 56 -8.25 -4.75 8.57
N LEU A 57 -7.33 -3.87 8.16
CA LEU A 57 -6.14 -4.27 7.43
C LEU A 57 -5.22 -5.15 8.28
N GLU A 58 -5.09 -4.83 9.57
CA GLU A 58 -4.27 -5.59 10.51
C GLU A 58 -4.85 -7.00 10.76
N GLU A 59 -6.17 -7.12 10.77
CA GLU A 59 -6.84 -8.41 10.95
C GLU A 59 -6.73 -9.31 9.71
N HIS A 60 -6.60 -8.73 8.51
CA HIS A 60 -6.65 -9.49 7.26
C HIS A 60 -5.30 -9.64 6.56
N GLY A 61 -4.23 -9.09 7.13
CA GLY A 61 -2.91 -9.20 6.53
C GLY A 61 -1.84 -8.57 7.39
N ASP A 62 -0.67 -8.40 6.82
CA ASP A 62 0.45 -7.73 7.47
C ASP A 62 0.42 -6.25 7.10
N LEU A 63 0.10 -5.41 8.06
CA LEU A 63 0.02 -3.97 7.87
C LEU A 63 1.34 -3.30 8.27
N PHE A 64 1.84 -2.45 7.39
CA PHE A 64 3.10 -1.72 7.60
C PHE A 64 2.94 -0.23 7.39
N TRP A 65 3.67 0.54 8.17
CA TRP A 65 4.01 1.92 7.82
C TRP A 65 5.12 1.90 6.80
N ILE A 66 5.06 2.81 5.83
CA ILE A 66 6.16 3.07 4.91
C ILE A 66 6.92 4.26 5.47
N GLU A 67 8.21 4.10 5.76
CA GLU A 67 9.04 5.15 6.31
C GLU A 67 10.17 5.50 5.37
N PHE A 68 10.43 6.79 5.25
CA PHE A 68 11.52 7.33 4.44
C PHE A 68 12.50 8.10 5.34
N ARG A 69 13.79 7.89 5.13
CA ARG A 69 14.83 8.54 5.92
C ARG A 69 15.26 9.84 5.26
N GLU A 70 15.11 10.93 5.99
CA GLU A 70 15.50 12.25 5.53
C GLU A 70 16.23 12.97 6.65
N LYS A 71 17.41 13.50 6.36
CA LYS A 71 18.25 14.20 7.35
C LYS A 71 18.50 13.38 8.62
N GLY A 72 18.71 12.08 8.45
CA GLY A 72 18.98 11.15 9.54
C GLY A 72 17.76 10.70 10.34
N GLU A 73 16.56 11.17 10.00
CA GLU A 73 15.33 10.80 10.69
C GLU A 73 14.41 9.99 9.79
N TRP A 74 13.74 8.99 10.38
CA TRP A 74 12.74 8.20 9.69
C TRP A 74 11.37 8.87 9.81
N LEU A 75 10.74 9.17 8.67
CA LEU A 75 9.44 9.83 8.60
C LEU A 75 8.41 8.89 8.01
N PRO A 76 7.19 8.80 8.59
CA PRO A 76 6.11 8.04 7.97
C PRO A 76 5.64 8.78 6.71
N ILE A 77 5.53 8.05 5.61
CA ILE A 77 5.10 8.63 4.33
C ILE A 77 3.91 7.92 3.72
N GLY A 78 3.53 6.76 4.24
CA GLY A 78 2.43 5.99 3.71
C GLY A 78 2.18 4.71 4.48
N ASP A 79 1.29 3.90 3.94
CA ASP A 79 0.96 2.59 4.50
C ASP A 79 0.78 1.56 3.39
N VAL A 80 0.93 0.29 3.76
CA VAL A 80 0.72 -0.83 2.85
C VAL A 80 0.33 -2.06 3.65
N ALA A 81 -0.56 -2.87 3.11
CA ALA A 81 -0.91 -4.15 3.72
C ALA A 81 -0.69 -5.29 2.74
N LEU A 82 -0.08 -6.36 3.23
CA LEU A 82 0.19 -7.56 2.43
C LEU A 82 -0.75 -8.68 2.84
N SER A 83 -1.60 -9.10 1.92
CA SER A 83 -2.41 -10.32 2.04
C SER A 83 -2.50 -10.97 0.67
N GLN A 84 -2.93 -12.24 0.64
CA GLN A 84 -3.11 -12.92 -0.64
C GLN A 84 -4.26 -12.34 -1.45
N GLU A 85 -5.26 -11.76 -0.76
CA GLU A 85 -6.51 -11.33 -1.37
C GLU A 85 -6.50 -9.86 -1.80
N ASN A 86 -5.59 -9.05 -1.27
CA ASN A 86 -5.51 -7.63 -1.64
C ASN A 86 -4.16 -7.05 -1.23
N LEU A 87 -3.77 -5.97 -1.90
CA LEU A 87 -2.47 -5.35 -1.69
C LEU A 87 -2.63 -3.81 -1.73
N PRO A 88 -3.37 -3.24 -0.76
CA PRO A 88 -3.57 -1.79 -0.73
C PRO A 88 -2.28 -1.08 -0.35
N ILE A 89 -1.94 -0.03 -1.08
CA ILE A 89 -0.77 0.80 -0.83
C ILE A 89 -1.14 2.27 -1.02
N VAL A 90 -0.71 3.10 -0.09
CA VAL A 90 -0.90 4.55 -0.17
C VAL A 90 0.40 5.25 0.19
N ILE A 91 0.91 6.08 -0.72
CA ILE A 91 1.94 7.06 -0.40
C ILE A 91 1.18 8.35 -0.08
N GLY A 92 1.01 8.62 1.22
CA GLY A 92 0.14 9.70 1.66
C GLY A 92 0.81 11.07 1.71
N ASN A 93 2.13 11.10 1.92
CA ASN A 93 2.87 12.36 1.95
C ASN A 93 3.13 12.84 0.52
N PRO A 94 2.57 14.01 0.11
CA PRO A 94 2.70 14.48 -1.27
C PRO A 94 4.14 14.66 -1.75
N THR A 95 5.05 14.99 -0.86
CA THR A 95 6.48 15.19 -1.19
C THR A 95 7.10 13.93 -1.77
N TYR A 96 6.60 12.76 -1.40
CA TYR A 96 7.19 11.47 -1.79
C TYR A 96 6.40 10.73 -2.87
N GLN A 97 5.33 11.33 -3.37
CA GLN A 97 4.53 10.76 -4.46
C GLN A 97 5.26 10.88 -5.80
N HIS A 98 4.96 9.98 -6.73
CA HIS A 98 5.47 9.99 -8.11
C HIS A 98 7.00 9.88 -8.22
N GLN A 99 7.64 9.18 -7.27
CA GLN A 99 9.09 9.00 -7.23
C GLN A 99 9.52 7.53 -7.31
N GLY A 100 8.60 6.63 -7.63
CA GLY A 100 8.89 5.20 -7.72
C GLY A 100 8.96 4.47 -6.39
N ILE A 101 8.62 5.13 -5.28
CA ILE A 101 8.66 4.51 -3.95
C ILE A 101 7.65 3.36 -3.84
N GLY A 102 6.43 3.57 -4.33
CA GLY A 102 5.40 2.53 -4.31
C GLY A 102 5.85 1.27 -5.04
N ARG A 103 6.54 1.43 -6.16
CA ARG A 103 7.06 0.30 -6.93
C ARG A 103 8.11 -0.48 -6.15
N LYS A 104 9.02 0.21 -5.45
CA LYS A 104 10.04 -0.45 -4.60
C LYS A 104 9.39 -1.22 -3.46
N VAL A 105 8.39 -0.64 -2.81
CA VAL A 105 7.65 -1.27 -1.72
C VAL A 105 6.96 -2.52 -2.22
N LEU A 106 6.21 -2.42 -3.30
CA LEU A 106 5.47 -3.54 -3.87
C LEU A 106 6.40 -4.67 -4.32
N LYS A 107 7.52 -4.33 -4.94
CA LYS A 107 8.51 -5.33 -5.36
C LYS A 107 9.03 -6.12 -4.16
N THR A 108 9.33 -5.43 -3.06
CA THR A 108 9.77 -6.07 -1.82
C THR A 108 8.72 -7.02 -1.27
N LEU A 109 7.45 -6.61 -1.27
CA LEU A 109 6.35 -7.44 -0.77
C LEU A 109 6.05 -8.61 -1.70
N ILE A 110 6.21 -8.45 -3.01
CA ILE A 110 6.08 -9.56 -3.96
C ILE A 110 7.15 -10.61 -3.67
N ASP A 111 8.39 -10.20 -3.44
CA ASP A 111 9.46 -11.14 -3.09
C ASP A 111 9.17 -11.85 -1.77
N LEU A 112 8.64 -11.14 -0.78
CA LEU A 112 8.24 -11.75 0.48
C LEU A 112 7.12 -12.79 0.27
N ALA A 113 6.13 -12.49 -0.56
CA ALA A 113 5.05 -13.41 -0.88
C ALA A 113 5.60 -14.70 -1.53
N ARG A 114 6.56 -14.55 -2.45
CA ARG A 114 7.24 -15.70 -3.05
C ARG A 114 7.95 -16.55 -2.01
N GLN A 115 8.67 -15.92 -1.08
CA GLN A 115 9.37 -16.61 0.00
C GLN A 115 8.40 -17.38 0.91
N ARG A 116 7.18 -16.88 1.07
CA ARG A 116 6.13 -17.57 1.83
C ARG A 116 5.49 -18.73 1.07
N GLY A 117 5.82 -18.89 -0.20
CA GLY A 117 5.24 -19.94 -1.04
C GLY A 117 3.86 -19.63 -1.55
N TRP A 118 3.44 -18.38 -1.52
CA TRP A 118 2.14 -17.98 -2.06
C TRP A 118 2.14 -18.14 -3.58
N LYS A 119 1.01 -18.54 -4.14
CA LYS A 119 0.89 -18.82 -5.57
C LYS A 119 0.51 -17.62 -6.40
N GLU A 120 -0.14 -16.64 -5.77
CA GLU A 120 -0.61 -15.45 -6.47
C GLU A 120 -0.88 -14.31 -5.49
N LEU A 121 -0.90 -13.10 -6.02
CA LEU A 121 -1.34 -11.89 -5.32
C LEU A 121 -2.46 -11.25 -6.12
N LYS A 122 -3.44 -10.71 -5.42
CA LYS A 122 -4.61 -10.07 -6.02
C LYS A 122 -4.69 -8.61 -5.60
N VAL A 123 -5.21 -7.80 -6.51
CA VAL A 123 -5.65 -6.44 -6.22
C VAL A 123 -7.14 -6.41 -6.54
N GLN A 124 -7.97 -6.17 -5.53
CA GLN A 124 -9.42 -6.28 -5.66
C GLN A 124 -10.00 -5.25 -6.61
N GLU A 125 -9.54 -4.01 -6.50
CA GLU A 125 -10.07 -2.94 -7.34
C GLU A 125 -9.07 -1.79 -7.47
N ILE A 126 -8.82 -1.36 -8.70
CA ILE A 126 -8.19 -0.09 -8.99
C ILE A 126 -9.19 0.70 -9.84
N TYR A 127 -9.56 1.88 -9.36
CA TYR A 127 -10.51 2.73 -10.08
C TYR A 127 -9.95 3.13 -11.44
N ASP A 128 -10.81 3.21 -12.44
CA ASP A 128 -10.40 3.50 -13.82
C ASP A 128 -9.63 4.80 -13.96
N PHE A 129 -9.93 5.80 -13.12
CA PHE A 129 -9.23 7.09 -13.15
C PHE A 129 -7.87 7.07 -12.44
N ASN A 130 -7.54 6.01 -11.71
CA ASN A 130 -6.27 5.91 -10.99
C ASN A 130 -5.18 5.29 -11.88
N TYR A 131 -4.77 6.03 -12.88
CA TYR A 131 -3.79 5.56 -13.87
C TYR A 131 -2.41 5.28 -13.27
N ALA A 132 -1.98 6.09 -12.31
CA ALA A 132 -0.66 5.92 -11.71
C ALA A 132 -0.54 4.59 -10.98
N SER A 133 -1.57 4.23 -10.19
CA SER A 133 -1.61 2.96 -9.48
C SER A 133 -1.62 1.79 -10.45
N ARG A 134 -2.46 1.87 -11.48
CA ARG A 134 -2.56 0.82 -12.47
C ARG A 134 -1.23 0.58 -13.20
N ARG A 135 -0.57 1.65 -13.65
CA ARG A 135 0.72 1.53 -14.31
C ARG A 135 1.78 0.93 -13.39
N CYS A 136 1.76 1.30 -12.11
CA CYS A 136 2.69 0.76 -11.12
C CYS A 136 2.54 -0.76 -11.00
N PHE A 137 1.33 -1.25 -10.77
CA PHE A 137 1.07 -2.68 -10.66
C PHE A 137 1.38 -3.43 -11.96
N GLU A 138 0.97 -2.87 -13.10
CA GLU A 138 1.25 -3.50 -14.39
C GLU A 138 2.74 -3.59 -14.68
N SER A 139 3.53 -2.58 -14.28
CA SER A 139 4.98 -2.61 -14.44
C SER A 139 5.64 -3.74 -13.65
N LEU A 140 4.96 -4.26 -12.63
CA LEU A 140 5.43 -5.37 -11.80
C LEU A 140 4.89 -6.73 -12.25
N GLY A 141 4.14 -6.75 -13.35
CA GLY A 141 3.64 -7.99 -13.94
C GLY A 141 2.19 -8.32 -13.62
N PHE A 142 1.49 -7.48 -12.86
CA PHE A 142 0.07 -7.70 -12.63
C PHE A 142 -0.71 -7.53 -13.93
N VAL A 143 -1.71 -8.38 -14.12
CA VAL A 143 -2.58 -8.34 -15.30
C VAL A 143 -4.04 -8.23 -14.87
N GLU A 144 -4.86 -7.66 -15.75
CA GLU A 144 -6.29 -7.55 -15.51
C GLU A 144 -6.92 -8.93 -15.33
N SER A 145 -7.64 -9.12 -14.24
CA SER A 145 -8.31 -10.40 -13.93
C SER A 145 -9.84 -10.29 -13.90
N GLY A 146 -10.37 -9.09 -13.88
CA GLY A 146 -11.80 -8.86 -13.85
C GLY A 146 -12.14 -7.39 -13.88
N SER A 147 -13.42 -7.10 -13.99
CA SER A 147 -13.95 -5.75 -13.96
C SER A 147 -14.85 -5.57 -12.75
N THR A 148 -14.82 -4.39 -12.16
CA THR A 148 -15.75 -3.97 -11.13
C THR A 148 -16.63 -2.86 -11.70
N GLU A 149 -17.58 -2.36 -10.91
CA GLU A 149 -18.44 -1.27 -11.37
C GLU A 149 -17.65 -0.03 -11.76
N LYS A 150 -16.56 0.27 -11.05
CA LYS A 150 -15.81 1.52 -11.22
C LYS A 150 -14.35 1.31 -11.63
N GLY A 151 -13.92 0.07 -11.80
CA GLY A 151 -12.52 -0.19 -12.08
C GLY A 151 -12.23 -1.61 -12.50
N LYS A 152 -11.00 -2.04 -12.20
CA LYS A 152 -10.48 -3.34 -12.59
C LYS A 152 -9.84 -4.05 -11.39
N SER A 153 -9.95 -5.38 -11.42
CA SER A 153 -9.18 -6.26 -10.54
C SER A 153 -7.92 -6.71 -11.26
N LEU A 154 -6.83 -6.88 -10.53
CA LEU A 154 -5.56 -7.33 -11.09
C LEU A 154 -5.06 -8.57 -10.36
N LEU A 155 -4.22 -9.33 -11.04
CA LEU A 155 -3.66 -10.58 -10.54
C LEU A 155 -2.20 -10.71 -10.97
N LEU A 156 -1.36 -11.15 -10.04
CA LEU A 156 0.00 -11.56 -10.34
C LEU A 156 0.19 -13.01 -9.92
N LYS A 157 0.58 -13.85 -10.85
CA LYS A 157 0.97 -15.23 -10.54
C LYS A 157 2.43 -15.23 -10.10
N LEU A 158 2.69 -15.91 -8.99
CA LEU A 158 4.04 -16.01 -8.42
C LEU A 158 4.66 -17.33 -8.84
N ASP A 159 5.76 -17.23 -9.59
CA ASP A 159 6.51 -18.40 -9.98
C ASP A 159 7.31 -18.89 -8.78
N SER A 160 7.38 -20.21 -8.61
CA SER A 160 8.28 -20.79 -7.64
C SER A 160 9.69 -20.76 -8.20
N TYR A 161 10.64 -20.41 -7.36
CA TYR A 161 12.06 -20.47 -7.71
C TYR A 161 12.55 -21.91 -7.69
#